data_2c5e2176ae1b6d81135083bc1cc125d6
#
_entry.id   2c5e2176ae1b6d81135083bc1cc125d6
#
_cell.length_a   1.000
_cell.length_b   1.000
_cell.length_c   1.000
_cell.angle_alpha   90.00
_cell.angle_beta   90.00
_cell.angle_gamma   90.00
#
_symmetry.space_group_name_H-M   'P 1'
#
loop_
_entity.id
_entity.type
_entity.pdbx_description
1 polymer ?
#
loop_
_entity_poly.entity_id
_entity_poly.type
_entity_poly.pdbx_seq_one_letter_code
_entity_poly.pdbx_strand_id
1 'polypeptide(L)'
;RFFATPIKRPYIVLGEALSRVIFQMLTSVIVIGVGHFAFNFTLVHGIQTFLSIMLLSFIALILFMGFGFIVSSVAKSENTIPPFANLITLPQFLLAGTFFPIETFPPWLQPICRILPLTHFNNAMRNIAFEGASLSGCRQELGILGIWTVIVYFVAFKTFKWE
;
A
#
# COMPACT_ATOMS: atom_id res chain seq x y z
N ARG A 1 -1.65 8.01 -28.89
CA ARG A 1 -2.56 7.24 -29.78
C ARG A 1 -3.90 6.85 -29.13
N PHE A 2 -4.07 7.03 -27.81
CA PHE A 2 -5.34 6.72 -27.11
C PHE A 2 -6.44 7.80 -27.31
N PHE A 3 -6.11 8.95 -27.85
CA PHE A 3 -7.07 10.04 -28.11
C PHE A 3 -7.98 9.81 -29.33
N ALA A 4 -7.80 8.73 -30.08
CA ALA A 4 -8.58 8.41 -31.27
C ALA A 4 -9.77 7.46 -30.99
N THR A 5 -9.95 6.98 -29.77
CA THR A 5 -11.06 6.10 -29.41
C THR A 5 -12.10 6.85 -28.58
N PRO A 6 -13.42 6.63 -28.81
CA PRO A 6 -14.49 7.32 -28.08
C PRO A 6 -14.68 6.78 -26.64
N ILE A 7 -13.61 6.29 -26.01
CA ILE A 7 -13.64 5.74 -24.65
C ILE A 7 -13.55 6.92 -23.66
N LYS A 8 -14.49 6.99 -22.73
CA LYS A 8 -14.48 8.02 -21.70
C LYS A 8 -13.25 7.84 -20.78
N ARG A 9 -12.53 8.93 -20.49
CA ARG A 9 -11.32 8.97 -19.65
C ARG A 9 -11.39 8.13 -18.37
N PRO A 10 -12.53 8.09 -17.60
CA PRO A 10 -12.62 7.27 -16.39
C PRO A 10 -12.42 5.77 -16.65
N TYR A 11 -12.86 5.24 -17.79
CA TYR A 11 -12.68 3.83 -18.11
C TYR A 11 -11.20 3.46 -18.38
N ILE A 12 -10.43 4.38 -18.95
CA ILE A 12 -8.99 4.19 -19.17
C ILE A 12 -8.27 4.14 -17.82
N VAL A 13 -8.56 5.08 -16.92
CA VAL A 13 -7.97 5.12 -15.58
C VAL A 13 -8.35 3.87 -14.77
N LEU A 14 -9.60 3.45 -14.86
CA LEU A 14 -10.08 2.26 -14.15
C LEU A 14 -9.44 0.97 -14.70
N GLY A 15 -9.28 0.87 -16.01
CA GLY A 15 -8.62 -0.25 -16.66
C GLY A 15 -7.14 -0.35 -16.27
N GLU A 16 -6.43 0.77 -16.25
CA GLU A 16 -5.04 0.85 -15.79
C GLU A 16 -4.92 0.47 -14.31
N ALA A 17 -5.79 1.02 -13.46
CA ALA A 17 -5.82 0.69 -12.04
C ALA A 17 -6.08 -0.81 -11.80
N LEU A 18 -7.07 -1.39 -12.50
CA LEU A 18 -7.40 -2.82 -12.38
C LEU A 18 -6.24 -3.71 -12.84
N SER A 19 -5.59 -3.35 -13.95
CA SER A 19 -4.41 -4.06 -14.46
C SER A 19 -3.29 -4.08 -13.41
N ARG A 20 -3.00 -2.95 -12.78
CA ARG A 20 -2.00 -2.85 -11.70
C ARG A 20 -2.35 -3.68 -10.48
N VAL A 21 -3.64 -3.67 -10.08
CA VAL A 21 -4.13 -4.48 -8.95
C VAL A 21 -3.92 -5.97 -9.23
N ILE A 22 -4.31 -6.46 -10.41
CA ILE A 22 -4.15 -7.87 -10.79
C ILE A 22 -2.67 -8.25 -10.79
N PHE A 23 -1.83 -7.43 -11.42
CA PHE A 23 -0.39 -7.70 -11.50
C PHE A 23 0.28 -7.74 -10.12
N GLN A 24 -0.07 -6.80 -9.24
CA GLN A 24 0.47 -6.75 -7.89
C GLN A 24 -0.01 -7.90 -7.01
N MET A 25 -1.27 -8.30 -7.13
CA MET A 25 -1.80 -9.46 -6.41
C MET A 25 -1.09 -10.74 -6.87
N LEU A 26 -0.90 -10.91 -8.18
CA LEU A 26 -0.13 -12.04 -8.73
C LEU A 26 1.31 -12.06 -8.20
N THR A 27 1.97 -10.91 -8.19
CA THR A 27 3.32 -10.76 -7.62
C THR A 27 3.35 -11.16 -6.14
N SER A 28 2.37 -10.76 -5.34
CA SER A 28 2.27 -11.14 -3.93
C SER A 28 2.12 -12.65 -3.75
N VAL A 29 1.32 -13.30 -4.58
CA VAL A 29 1.18 -14.78 -4.59
C VAL A 29 2.52 -15.46 -4.90
N ILE A 30 3.23 -14.96 -5.92
CA ILE A 30 4.54 -15.51 -6.33
C ILE A 30 5.55 -15.34 -5.20
N VAL A 31 5.63 -14.16 -4.57
CA VAL A 31 6.57 -13.88 -3.46
C VAL A 31 6.31 -14.81 -2.27
N ILE A 32 5.05 -15.00 -1.87
CA ILE A 32 4.69 -15.91 -0.79
C ILE A 32 5.01 -17.36 -1.19
N GLY A 33 4.70 -17.75 -2.44
CA GLY A 33 5.01 -19.08 -2.95
C GLY A 33 6.52 -19.37 -2.94
N VAL A 34 7.33 -18.44 -3.43
CA VAL A 34 8.80 -18.58 -3.37
C VAL A 34 9.27 -18.64 -1.93
N GLY A 35 8.74 -17.81 -1.03
CA GLY A 35 9.04 -17.88 0.40
C GLY A 35 8.75 -19.25 1.00
N HIS A 36 7.62 -19.83 0.64
CA HIS A 36 7.23 -21.15 1.11
C HIS A 36 8.15 -22.27 0.57
N PHE A 37 8.37 -22.31 -0.75
CA PHE A 37 9.11 -23.41 -1.39
C PHE A 37 10.63 -23.28 -1.26
N ALA A 38 11.19 -22.07 -1.33
CA ALA A 38 12.64 -21.86 -1.31
C ALA A 38 13.20 -21.68 0.11
N PHE A 39 12.42 -21.08 1.02
CA PHE A 39 12.87 -20.74 2.37
C PHE A 39 12.13 -21.50 3.47
N ASN A 40 11.30 -22.50 3.12
CA ASN A 40 10.45 -23.25 4.06
C ASN A 40 9.62 -22.32 4.97
N PHE A 41 9.21 -21.17 4.46
CA PHE A 41 8.35 -20.26 5.20
C PHE A 41 6.97 -20.89 5.39
N THR A 42 6.64 -21.22 6.64
CA THR A 42 5.35 -21.82 6.98
C THR A 42 4.40 -20.75 7.49
N LEU A 43 3.22 -20.67 6.86
CA LEU A 43 2.14 -19.83 7.35
C LEU A 43 1.48 -20.50 8.55
N VAL A 44 1.34 -19.79 9.67
CA VAL A 44 0.90 -20.34 10.96
C VAL A 44 -0.44 -21.10 10.85
N HIS A 45 -1.41 -20.56 10.12
CA HIS A 45 -2.72 -21.18 9.87
C HIS A 45 -2.94 -21.51 8.39
N GLY A 46 -1.87 -21.76 7.63
CA GLY A 46 -1.94 -22.18 6.23
C GLY A 46 -2.75 -21.22 5.35
N ILE A 47 -3.82 -21.75 4.74
CA ILE A 47 -4.65 -20.99 3.79
C ILE A 47 -5.34 -19.75 4.39
N GLN A 48 -5.69 -19.81 5.67
CA GLN A 48 -6.34 -18.68 6.35
C GLN A 48 -5.39 -17.49 6.47
N THR A 49 -4.15 -17.73 6.87
CA THR A 49 -3.11 -16.69 6.91
C THR A 49 -2.82 -16.15 5.52
N PHE A 50 -2.76 -17.04 4.51
CA PHE A 50 -2.57 -16.63 3.12
C PHE A 50 -3.67 -15.68 2.64
N LEU A 51 -4.94 -16.02 2.87
CA LEU A 51 -6.08 -15.16 2.50
C LEU A 51 -6.07 -13.82 3.24
N SER A 52 -5.69 -13.84 4.52
CA SER A 52 -5.56 -12.62 5.34
C SER A 52 -4.47 -11.69 4.81
N ILE A 53 -3.32 -12.23 4.41
CA ILE A 53 -2.22 -11.49 3.78
C ILE A 53 -2.68 -10.91 2.44
N MET A 54 -3.38 -11.69 1.61
CA MET A 54 -3.90 -11.22 0.33
C MET A 54 -4.88 -10.05 0.51
N LEU A 55 -5.80 -10.16 1.45
CA LEU A 55 -6.75 -9.08 1.73
C LEU A 55 -6.05 -7.83 2.28
N LEU A 56 -5.10 -7.99 3.20
CA LEU A 56 -4.31 -6.88 3.73
C LEU A 56 -3.50 -6.19 2.62
N SER A 57 -2.87 -6.97 1.74
CA SER A 57 -2.12 -6.48 0.59
C SER A 57 -3.02 -5.72 -0.40
N PHE A 58 -4.24 -6.18 -0.60
CA PHE A 58 -5.23 -5.50 -1.44
C PHE A 58 -5.64 -4.14 -0.85
N ILE A 59 -5.90 -4.08 0.46
CA ILE A 59 -6.21 -2.81 1.15
C ILE A 59 -5.05 -1.82 1.04
N ALA A 60 -3.83 -2.28 1.29
CA ALA A 60 -2.64 -1.45 1.16
C ALA A 60 -2.43 -0.95 -0.28
N LEU A 61 -2.67 -1.81 -1.26
CA LEU A 61 -2.55 -1.45 -2.67
C LEU A 61 -3.52 -0.33 -3.05
N ILE A 62 -4.78 -0.41 -2.62
CA ILE A 62 -5.76 0.66 -2.84
C ILE A 62 -5.27 1.96 -2.20
N LEU A 63 -4.81 1.90 -0.95
CA LEU A 63 -4.30 3.08 -0.24
C LEU A 63 -3.12 3.73 -0.97
N PHE A 64 -2.09 2.95 -1.32
CA PHE A 64 -0.89 3.47 -1.97
C PHE A 64 -1.14 3.91 -3.42
N MET A 65 -2.09 3.30 -4.11
CA MET A 65 -2.55 3.78 -5.42
C MET A 65 -3.18 5.19 -5.31
N GLY A 66 -3.89 5.47 -4.24
CA GLY A 66 -4.40 6.81 -3.93
C GLY A 66 -3.28 7.84 -3.78
N PHE A 67 -2.17 7.51 -3.11
CA PHE A 67 -0.98 8.38 -3.07
C PHE A 67 -0.41 8.61 -4.48
N GLY A 68 -0.39 7.58 -5.33
CA GLY A 68 0.01 7.70 -6.73
C GLY A 68 -0.85 8.70 -7.50
N PHE A 69 -2.16 8.70 -7.29
CA PHE A 69 -3.07 9.69 -7.89
C PHE A 69 -2.78 11.12 -7.41
N ILE A 70 -2.48 11.32 -6.11
CA ILE A 70 -2.09 12.64 -5.59
C ILE A 70 -0.80 13.11 -6.28
N VAL A 71 0.21 12.26 -6.32
CA VAL A 71 1.50 12.59 -6.97
C VAL A 71 1.29 12.95 -8.43
N SER A 72 0.53 12.14 -9.16
CA SER A 72 0.23 12.38 -10.57
C SER A 72 -0.53 13.69 -10.81
N SER A 73 -1.40 14.09 -9.88
CA SER A 73 -2.17 15.34 -10.00
C SER A 73 -1.35 16.60 -9.69
N VAL A 74 -0.30 16.48 -8.88
CA VAL A 74 0.59 17.59 -8.49
C VAL A 74 1.77 17.72 -9.44
N ALA A 75 2.21 16.64 -10.06
CA ALA A 75 3.33 16.64 -10.98
C ALA A 75 3.01 17.41 -12.27
N LYS A 76 3.87 18.37 -12.62
CA LYS A 76 3.71 19.23 -13.83
C LYS A 76 4.13 18.51 -15.12
N SER A 77 4.87 17.43 -15.03
CA SER A 77 5.35 16.63 -16.17
C SER A 77 5.64 15.20 -15.72
N GLU A 78 5.65 14.25 -16.66
CA GLU A 78 5.96 12.85 -16.39
C GLU A 78 7.33 12.66 -15.72
N ASN A 79 8.31 13.49 -16.06
CA ASN A 79 9.65 13.44 -15.48
C ASN A 79 9.69 13.90 -14.00
N THR A 80 8.69 14.62 -13.52
CA THR A 80 8.60 15.07 -12.13
C THR A 80 7.87 14.10 -11.23
N ILE A 81 7.15 13.11 -11.78
CA ILE A 81 6.43 12.09 -11.00
C ILE A 81 7.37 11.27 -10.11
N PRO A 82 8.48 10.69 -10.60
CA PRO A 82 9.36 9.87 -9.77
C PRO A 82 9.97 10.62 -8.58
N PRO A 83 10.51 11.86 -8.70
CA PRO A 83 11.01 12.61 -7.55
C PRO A 83 9.93 12.86 -6.49
N PHE A 84 8.71 13.25 -6.90
CA PHE A 84 7.61 13.47 -5.97
C PHE A 84 7.14 12.18 -5.30
N ALA A 85 7.06 11.08 -6.04
CA ALA A 85 6.74 9.77 -5.48
C ALA A 85 7.78 9.35 -4.42
N ASN A 86 9.06 9.52 -4.72
CA ASN A 86 10.15 9.21 -3.80
C ASN A 86 10.13 10.10 -2.54
N LEU A 87 9.74 11.36 -2.65
CA LEU A 87 9.60 12.25 -1.50
C LEU A 87 8.57 11.74 -0.47
N ILE A 88 7.54 11.04 -0.94
CA ILE A 88 6.51 10.45 -0.08
C ILE A 88 6.89 9.04 0.38
N THR A 89 7.41 8.21 -0.54
CA THR A 89 7.66 6.80 -0.27
C THR A 89 8.92 6.55 0.54
N LEU A 90 10.02 7.27 0.30
CA LEU A 90 11.28 7.05 1.02
C LEU A 90 11.16 7.31 2.53
N PRO A 91 10.58 8.42 3.00
CA PRO A 91 10.39 8.61 4.43
C PRO A 91 9.51 7.52 5.05
N GLN A 92 8.41 7.13 4.40
CA GLN A 92 7.56 6.05 4.88
C GLN A 92 8.34 4.73 4.98
N PHE A 93 9.11 4.38 3.96
CA PHE A 93 9.87 3.14 3.91
C PHE A 93 10.95 3.05 5.00
N LEU A 94 11.62 4.16 5.28
CA LEU A 94 12.66 4.23 6.31
C LEU A 94 12.08 4.25 7.73
N LEU A 95 10.96 4.98 7.93
CA LEU A 95 10.41 5.25 9.25
C LEU A 95 9.32 4.27 9.69
N ALA A 96 8.82 3.43 8.79
CA ALA A 96 7.71 2.50 9.06
C ALA A 96 8.11 1.24 9.84
N GLY A 97 9.32 1.17 10.39
CA GLY A 97 9.76 -0.02 11.11
C GLY A 97 10.12 -1.22 10.23
N THR A 98 10.29 -1.01 8.91
CA THR A 98 10.64 -2.07 7.96
C THR A 98 12.04 -2.62 8.20
N PHE A 99 13.02 -1.73 8.38
CA PHE A 99 14.43 -2.09 8.58
C PHE A 99 14.88 -1.97 10.03
N PHE A 100 14.40 -0.95 10.73
CA PHE A 100 14.77 -0.65 12.11
C PHE A 100 13.51 -0.56 12.97
N PRO A 101 13.51 -1.18 14.17
CA PRO A 101 12.42 -1.00 15.11
C PRO A 101 12.18 0.48 15.42
N ILE A 102 10.91 0.89 15.55
CA ILE A 102 10.55 2.30 15.79
C ILE A 102 11.19 2.84 17.09
N GLU A 103 11.41 1.97 18.05
CA GLU A 103 12.01 2.26 19.36
C GLU A 103 13.47 2.73 19.26
N THR A 104 14.15 2.42 18.15
CA THR A 104 15.54 2.87 17.91
C THR A 104 15.64 4.32 17.46
N PHE A 105 14.52 4.90 17.03
CA PHE A 105 14.49 6.30 16.62
C PHE A 105 14.40 7.25 17.82
N PRO A 106 14.87 8.52 17.67
CA PRO A 106 14.75 9.53 18.69
C PRO A 106 13.29 9.71 19.17
N PRO A 107 13.04 10.01 20.46
CA PRO A 107 11.68 10.08 21.02
C PRO A 107 10.75 11.06 20.28
N TRP A 108 11.28 12.15 19.74
CA TRP A 108 10.50 13.13 18.98
C TRP A 108 10.03 12.60 17.61
N LEU A 109 10.72 11.62 17.04
CA LEU A 109 10.41 11.04 15.73
C LEU A 109 9.42 9.87 15.83
N GLN A 110 9.42 9.15 16.94
CA GLN A 110 8.55 7.97 17.15
C GLN A 110 7.06 8.23 16.93
N PRO A 111 6.46 9.35 17.39
CA PRO A 111 5.05 9.64 17.13
C PRO A 111 4.74 9.76 15.63
N ILE A 112 5.68 10.35 14.86
CA ILE A 112 5.54 10.47 13.39
C ILE A 112 5.57 9.08 12.76
N CYS A 113 6.51 8.22 13.16
CA CYS A 113 6.61 6.85 12.68
C CYS A 113 5.32 6.05 12.94
N ARG A 114 4.70 6.25 14.10
CA ARG A 114 3.48 5.54 14.49
C ARG A 114 2.21 6.00 13.77
N ILE A 115 2.21 7.18 13.14
CA ILE A 115 1.05 7.68 12.37
C ILE A 115 1.09 7.19 10.93
N LEU A 116 2.26 6.82 10.41
CA LEU A 116 2.44 6.44 9.01
C LEU A 116 1.59 5.22 8.62
N PRO A 117 0.91 5.25 7.47
CA PRO A 117 0.08 4.11 7.03
C PRO A 117 0.91 2.85 6.79
N LEU A 118 2.14 2.98 6.29
CA LEU A 118 3.02 1.84 6.06
C LEU A 118 3.41 1.14 7.38
N THR A 119 3.51 1.86 8.49
CA THR A 119 3.77 1.29 9.83
C THR A 119 2.65 0.33 10.24
N HIS A 120 1.41 0.76 10.07
CA HIS A 120 0.24 -0.08 10.41
C HIS A 120 0.11 -1.28 9.49
N PHE A 121 0.44 -1.11 8.20
CA PHE A 121 0.51 -2.23 7.27
C PHE A 121 1.57 -3.26 7.70
N ASN A 122 2.79 -2.80 8.05
CA ASN A 122 3.88 -3.68 8.48
C ASN A 122 3.53 -4.42 9.79
N ASN A 123 2.92 -3.72 10.76
CA ASN A 123 2.49 -4.33 12.01
C ASN A 123 1.42 -5.40 11.77
N ALA A 124 0.38 -5.07 11.00
CA ALA A 124 -0.66 -6.04 10.66
C ALA A 124 -0.10 -7.24 9.88
N MET A 125 0.81 -7.00 8.93
CA MET A 125 1.47 -8.05 8.17
C MET A 125 2.28 -8.98 9.09
N ARG A 126 3.05 -8.41 10.02
CA ARG A 126 3.86 -9.17 10.98
C ARG A 126 2.97 -10.01 11.89
N ASN A 127 1.94 -9.42 12.48
CA ASN A 127 1.02 -10.13 13.38
C ASN A 127 0.29 -11.27 12.66
N ILE A 128 -0.14 -11.06 11.43
CA ILE A 128 -0.83 -12.10 10.64
C ILE A 128 0.16 -13.19 10.20
N ALA A 129 1.32 -12.81 9.66
CA ALA A 129 2.24 -13.76 9.06
C ALA A 129 3.02 -14.60 10.09
N PHE A 130 3.45 -13.98 11.21
CA PHE A 130 4.32 -14.63 12.19
C PHE A 130 3.61 -15.00 13.49
N GLU A 131 2.65 -14.19 13.94
CA GLU A 131 1.94 -14.45 15.20
C GLU A 131 0.61 -15.19 14.97
N GLY A 132 0.22 -15.40 13.70
CA GLY A 132 -1.02 -16.09 13.36
C GLY A 132 -2.28 -15.32 13.76
N ALA A 133 -2.16 -13.99 13.96
CA ALA A 133 -3.30 -13.17 14.29
C ALA A 133 -4.36 -13.23 13.18
N SER A 134 -5.63 -13.28 13.58
CA SER A 134 -6.73 -13.13 12.64
C SER A 134 -6.89 -11.67 12.19
N LEU A 135 -7.55 -11.44 11.06
CA LEU A 135 -7.90 -10.07 10.61
C LEU A 135 -8.69 -9.30 11.68
N SER A 136 -9.50 -9.99 12.46
CA SER A 136 -10.22 -9.39 13.59
C SER A 136 -9.31 -8.98 14.75
N GLY A 137 -8.15 -9.62 14.91
CA GLY A 137 -7.13 -9.21 15.88
C GLY A 137 -6.39 -7.93 15.48
N CYS A 138 -6.33 -7.63 14.18
CA CYS A 138 -5.67 -6.44 13.63
C CYS A 138 -6.65 -5.29 13.32
N ARG A 139 -7.77 -5.19 14.06
CA ARG A 139 -8.81 -4.16 13.82
C ARG A 139 -8.29 -2.75 13.89
N GLN A 140 -7.36 -2.48 14.81
CA GLN A 140 -6.80 -1.15 14.98
C GLN A 140 -5.99 -0.73 13.75
N GLU A 141 -5.12 -1.59 13.27
CA GLU A 141 -4.29 -1.36 12.10
C GLU A 141 -5.16 -1.21 10.83
N LEU A 142 -6.13 -2.10 10.66
CA LEU A 142 -7.08 -2.04 9.56
C LEU A 142 -7.95 -0.77 9.60
N GLY A 143 -8.37 -0.36 10.79
CA GLY A 143 -9.13 0.88 10.98
C GLY A 143 -8.32 2.11 10.59
N ILE A 144 -7.05 2.19 10.97
CA ILE A 144 -6.15 3.29 10.62
C ILE A 144 -5.85 3.30 9.11
N LEU A 145 -5.61 2.13 8.51
CA LEU A 145 -5.45 2.01 7.05
C LEU A 145 -6.71 2.46 6.30
N GLY A 146 -7.90 2.13 6.82
CA GLY A 146 -9.18 2.59 6.28
C GLY A 146 -9.34 4.11 6.34
N ILE A 147 -9.01 4.72 7.49
CA ILE A 147 -9.03 6.18 7.67
C ILE A 147 -8.06 6.85 6.70
N TRP A 148 -6.83 6.34 6.59
CA TRP A 148 -5.85 6.85 5.63
C TRP A 148 -6.34 6.72 4.19
N THR A 149 -6.98 5.61 3.83
CA THR A 149 -7.56 5.42 2.49
C THR A 149 -8.59 6.51 2.19
N VAL A 150 -9.51 6.78 3.12
CA VAL A 150 -10.52 7.84 2.94
C VAL A 150 -9.86 9.22 2.78
N ILE A 151 -8.88 9.55 3.64
CA ILE A 151 -8.18 10.83 3.58
C ILE A 151 -7.45 10.99 2.24
N VAL A 152 -6.71 9.98 1.83
CA VAL A 152 -5.91 10.01 0.59
C VAL A 152 -6.79 10.16 -0.64
N TYR A 153 -7.89 9.42 -0.73
CA TYR A 153 -8.82 9.54 -1.87
C TYR A 153 -9.58 10.86 -1.85
N PHE A 154 -9.91 11.40 -0.68
CA PHE A 154 -10.51 12.73 -0.57
C PHE A 154 -9.55 13.81 -1.07
N VAL A 155 -8.27 13.74 -0.69
CA VAL A 155 -7.23 14.66 -1.18
C VAL A 155 -7.02 14.47 -2.68
N ALA A 156 -6.91 13.22 -3.14
CA ALA A 156 -6.76 12.91 -4.56
C ALA A 156 -7.91 13.50 -5.38
N PHE A 157 -9.15 13.34 -4.92
CA PHE A 157 -10.33 13.89 -5.60
C PHE A 157 -10.32 15.42 -5.67
N LYS A 158 -9.88 16.10 -4.60
CA LYS A 158 -9.75 17.57 -4.58
C LYS A 158 -8.62 18.09 -5.47
N THR A 159 -7.52 17.34 -5.55
CA THR A 159 -6.32 17.75 -6.30
C THR A 159 -6.43 17.39 -7.79
N PHE A 160 -7.24 16.42 -8.12
CA PHE A 160 -7.42 15.95 -9.49
C PHE A 160 -8.28 16.96 -10.26
N LYS A 161 -7.63 17.84 -11.02
CA LYS A 161 -8.31 18.75 -11.96
C LYS A 161 -8.67 17.94 -13.21
N TRP A 162 -9.95 17.76 -13.45
CA TRP A 162 -10.50 17.23 -14.69
C TRP A 162 -10.41 18.31 -15.79
N GLU A 163 -9.22 18.58 -16.33
CA GLU A 163 -9.04 19.38 -17.53
C GLU A 163 -8.93 18.49 -18.77
#